data_7980f94b1f11daa292ebe988d002f9d1
#
_entry.id   7980f94b1f11daa292ebe988d002f9d1
#
_cell.length_a   1.000
_cell.length_b   1.000
_cell.length_c   1.000
_cell.angle_alpha   90.00
_cell.angle_beta   90.00
_cell.angle_gamma   90.00
#
_symmetry.space_group_name_H-M   'P 1'
#
loop_
_entity.id
_entity.type
_entity.pdbx_description
1 polymer ?
#
loop_
_entity_poly.entity_id
_entity_poly.type
_entity_poly.pdbx_seq_one_letter_code
_entity_poly.pdbx_strand_id
1 'polypeptide(L)'
;MPEVPVLACIALDQGKIGNVHQVTSQVIIKKEADMKIALALSGGGFRATVFHLGVLARIAADEQDLFSQVTYLSTVSGGSLCTGLVYSINGFRWPTAKDYLEQIVLTARRMMTTYDLQGSLLRRALRHLGSILETRSDDLSELLREGWGVTAQLHEVPSHPRWLINATCYETAKNWRFEPHRMGDYVFGYSRDTNLPLADALAASAGFPGLIGALALKTGERTWFRYKHSGAEDPYTSLAVQQTWETTPITPAFPEVHLWDGGVYDNHGLEGLHDFSHGWRNNVDFLLVSDASGTSSAPPYRQRVKALYFMVTGIMMDQIRSLRARAVLDRITQHDDDGSYLKIGNSCHKVLTEARRTQDLETYCPMCMDETAVSQAAAFPTMIRKLSQAEFDLLFRHGFEVADYTLYAHHADTSLPARFKFLGYESIRNQIGF
;
A
#
# COMPACT_ATOMS: atom_id res chain seq x y z
N MET A 1 30.44 -40.89 -22.20
CA MET A 1 30.21 -40.41 -23.58
C MET A 1 29.06 -41.20 -24.15
N PRO A 2 27.98 -40.49 -24.43
CA PRO A 2 27.47 -40.42 -25.80
C PRO A 2 27.12 -38.98 -26.21
N GLU A 3 26.99 -38.82 -27.47
CA GLU A 3 27.12 -37.67 -28.37
C GLU A 3 26.00 -36.63 -28.29
N VAL A 4 26.37 -35.40 -28.60
CA VAL A 4 25.51 -34.24 -28.85
C VAL A 4 24.89 -34.34 -30.25
N PRO A 5 23.60 -34.14 -30.46
CA PRO A 5 23.05 -33.99 -31.81
C PRO A 5 23.15 -32.52 -32.33
N VAL A 6 23.57 -32.46 -33.57
CA VAL A 6 23.86 -31.36 -34.46
C VAL A 6 22.65 -30.42 -34.64
N LEU A 7 22.94 -29.12 -34.65
CA LEU A 7 22.08 -28.03 -35.11
C LEU A 7 21.54 -28.32 -36.51
N ALA A 8 20.22 -28.29 -36.67
CA ALA A 8 19.57 -28.17 -37.97
C ALA A 8 19.52 -26.66 -38.36
N CYS A 9 20.27 -26.30 -39.39
CA CYS A 9 20.13 -25.01 -40.07
C CYS A 9 18.76 -24.94 -40.76
N ILE A 10 17.88 -24.08 -40.28
CA ILE A 10 16.69 -23.68 -41.00
C ILE A 10 17.10 -22.50 -41.89
N ALA A 11 17.03 -22.68 -43.19
CA ALA A 11 17.18 -21.60 -44.17
C ALA A 11 16.03 -20.59 -44.00
N LEU A 12 16.37 -19.37 -43.61
CA LEU A 12 15.41 -18.26 -43.50
C LEU A 12 15.19 -17.65 -44.90
N ASP A 13 13.97 -17.73 -45.35
CA ASP A 13 13.49 -17.05 -46.55
C ASP A 13 13.52 -15.54 -46.34
N GLN A 14 14.34 -14.84 -47.17
CA GLN A 14 14.61 -13.41 -47.08
C GLN A 14 13.36 -12.51 -47.27
N GLY A 15 12.20 -13.07 -47.60
CA GLY A 15 10.96 -12.32 -47.79
C GLY A 15 10.18 -11.97 -46.52
N LYS A 16 10.56 -12.49 -45.33
CA LYS A 16 9.80 -12.29 -44.08
C LYS A 16 10.46 -11.38 -43.06
N ILE A 17 11.62 -10.83 -43.33
CA ILE A 17 12.38 -10.00 -42.35
C ILE A 17 11.71 -8.64 -42.09
N GLY A 18 10.96 -8.09 -43.05
CA GLY A 18 10.25 -6.81 -42.86
C GLY A 18 9.12 -6.84 -41.83
N ASN A 19 8.44 -7.98 -41.67
CA ASN A 19 7.33 -8.09 -40.71
C ASN A 19 7.76 -8.34 -39.26
N VAL A 20 8.96 -8.91 -39.05
CA VAL A 20 9.45 -9.17 -37.67
C VAL A 20 9.86 -7.87 -36.98
N HIS A 21 10.47 -6.93 -37.69
CA HIS A 21 10.81 -5.62 -37.12
C HIS A 21 9.58 -4.77 -36.81
N GLN A 22 8.53 -4.81 -37.64
CA GLN A 22 7.27 -4.10 -37.35
C GLN A 22 6.51 -4.72 -36.17
N VAL A 23 6.48 -6.05 -36.05
CA VAL A 23 5.83 -6.74 -34.93
C VAL A 23 6.61 -6.50 -33.63
N THR A 24 7.95 -6.54 -33.66
CA THR A 24 8.79 -6.25 -32.50
C THR A 24 8.66 -4.80 -32.05
N SER A 25 8.61 -3.84 -33.01
CA SER A 25 8.40 -2.42 -32.71
C SER A 25 6.99 -2.14 -32.15
N GLN A 26 5.95 -2.81 -32.68
CA GLN A 26 4.59 -2.68 -32.15
C GLN A 26 4.43 -3.31 -30.75
N VAL A 27 5.11 -4.42 -30.48
CA VAL A 27 5.10 -5.04 -29.13
C VAL A 27 5.87 -4.18 -28.13
N ILE A 28 7.01 -3.60 -28.54
CA ILE A 28 7.79 -2.67 -27.70
C ILE A 28 6.99 -1.39 -27.43
N ILE A 29 6.39 -0.79 -28.47
CA ILE A 29 5.55 0.42 -28.33
C ILE A 29 4.32 0.18 -27.43
N LYS A 30 3.71 -1.02 -27.51
CA LYS A 30 2.58 -1.35 -26.65
C LYS A 30 2.98 -1.60 -25.19
N LYS A 31 4.22 -2.06 -24.96
CA LYS A 31 4.78 -2.20 -23.61
C LYS A 31 5.11 -0.83 -23.00
N GLU A 32 5.44 0.18 -23.83
CA GLU A 32 5.71 1.56 -23.39
C GLU A 32 4.43 2.32 -22.95
N ALA A 33 3.22 1.91 -23.40
CA ALA A 33 2.00 2.67 -23.17
C ALA A 33 1.13 2.16 -21.98
N ASP A 34 1.37 0.96 -21.46
CA ASP A 34 0.45 0.27 -20.51
C ASP A 34 1.23 -0.44 -19.37
N MET A 35 2.09 0.26 -18.65
CA MET A 35 2.79 -0.29 -17.48
C MET A 35 1.82 -0.50 -16.32
N LYS A 36 1.70 -1.73 -15.80
CA LYS A 36 0.85 -2.04 -14.65
C LYS A 36 1.59 -1.76 -13.36
N ILE A 37 1.25 -0.65 -12.71
CA ILE A 37 1.84 -0.24 -11.44
C ILE A 37 1.02 -0.79 -10.29
N ALA A 38 1.68 -1.42 -9.32
CA ALA A 38 1.10 -1.76 -8.04
C ALA A 38 1.69 -0.88 -6.93
N LEU A 39 0.85 -0.44 -6.01
CA LEU A 39 1.25 0.32 -4.83
C LEU A 39 1.01 -0.52 -3.58
N ALA A 40 2.04 -0.73 -2.78
CA ALA A 40 1.95 -1.28 -1.43
C ALA A 40 2.15 -0.14 -0.42
N LEU A 41 1.08 0.22 0.32
CA LEU A 41 1.07 1.35 1.26
C LEU A 41 1.00 0.82 2.70
N SER A 42 2.08 0.99 3.44
CA SER A 42 2.26 0.44 4.77
C SER A 42 1.39 1.09 5.85
N GLY A 43 1.30 0.42 7.00
CA GLY A 43 0.72 0.98 8.21
C GLY A 43 1.61 2.01 8.91
N GLY A 44 1.01 2.73 9.86
CA GLY A 44 1.69 3.72 10.70
C GLY A 44 0.83 4.92 11.13
N GLY A 45 -0.51 4.75 11.18
CA GLY A 45 -1.45 5.80 11.55
C GLY A 45 -1.37 7.01 10.63
N PHE A 46 -1.61 8.21 11.17
CA PHE A 46 -1.61 9.45 10.36
C PHE A 46 -0.24 9.83 9.82
N ARG A 47 0.85 9.41 10.45
CA ARG A 47 2.18 9.55 9.84
C ARG A 47 2.21 8.88 8.46
N ALA A 48 1.79 7.62 8.39
CA ALA A 48 1.74 6.87 7.15
C ALA A 48 0.70 7.45 6.17
N THR A 49 -0.50 7.77 6.66
CA THR A 49 -1.55 8.38 5.84
C THR A 49 -1.03 9.60 5.07
N VAL A 50 -0.39 10.54 5.76
CA VAL A 50 0.08 11.79 5.13
C VAL A 50 1.32 11.57 4.26
N PHE A 51 2.25 10.73 4.71
CA PHE A 51 3.41 10.34 3.91
C PHE A 51 2.99 9.72 2.58
N HIS A 52 2.03 8.81 2.59
CA HIS A 52 1.51 8.19 1.36
C HIS A 52 0.75 9.18 0.47
N LEU A 53 0.06 10.19 1.05
CA LEU A 53 -0.51 11.28 0.24
C LEU A 53 0.59 12.02 -0.53
N GLY A 54 1.75 12.26 0.08
CA GLY A 54 2.90 12.86 -0.58
C GLY A 54 3.49 11.96 -1.69
N VAL A 55 3.63 10.66 -1.43
CA VAL A 55 4.07 9.68 -2.43
C VAL A 55 3.12 9.66 -3.63
N LEU A 56 1.81 9.60 -3.39
CA LEU A 56 0.81 9.66 -4.45
C LEU A 56 0.88 10.97 -5.25
N ALA A 57 1.18 12.10 -4.58
CA ALA A 57 1.37 13.38 -5.26
C ALA A 57 2.57 13.38 -6.21
N ARG A 58 3.67 12.70 -5.84
CA ARG A 58 4.82 12.55 -6.74
C ARG A 58 4.46 11.73 -7.98
N ILE A 59 3.71 10.65 -7.81
CA ILE A 59 3.26 9.83 -8.94
C ILE A 59 2.28 10.62 -9.83
N ALA A 60 1.38 11.39 -9.23
CA ALA A 60 0.41 12.21 -9.96
C ALA A 60 1.06 13.40 -10.70
N ALA A 61 2.20 13.90 -10.19
CA ALA A 61 2.93 14.99 -10.84
C ALA A 61 3.80 14.54 -12.02
N ASP A 62 3.91 13.23 -12.26
CA ASP A 62 4.73 12.70 -13.34
C ASP A 62 4.11 12.96 -14.72
N GLU A 63 4.91 13.50 -15.65
CA GLU A 63 4.46 13.85 -17.00
C GLU A 63 3.99 12.64 -17.83
N GLN A 64 4.35 11.42 -17.42
CA GLN A 64 4.03 10.18 -18.12
C GLN A 64 2.71 9.56 -17.65
N ASP A 65 1.92 10.31 -16.88
CA ASP A 65 0.62 9.89 -16.34
C ASP A 65 0.68 8.54 -15.60
N LEU A 66 1.71 8.34 -14.78
CA LEU A 66 1.90 7.12 -14.00
C LEU A 66 0.71 6.86 -13.04
N PHE A 67 0.02 7.91 -12.65
CA PHE A 67 -1.11 7.83 -11.74
C PHE A 67 -2.28 7.05 -12.33
N SER A 68 -2.53 7.18 -13.63
CA SER A 68 -3.57 6.42 -14.35
C SER A 68 -3.16 4.96 -14.57
N GLN A 69 -1.86 4.66 -14.53
CA GLN A 69 -1.30 3.32 -14.70
C GLN A 69 -1.31 2.48 -13.41
N VAL A 70 -1.77 3.05 -12.29
CA VAL A 70 -1.97 2.31 -11.05
C VAL A 70 -3.11 1.32 -11.23
N THR A 71 -2.78 0.02 -11.21
CA THR A 71 -3.73 -1.07 -11.41
C THR A 71 -4.06 -1.82 -10.13
N TYR A 72 -3.15 -1.80 -9.14
CA TYR A 72 -3.31 -2.46 -7.86
C TYR A 72 -2.93 -1.55 -6.69
N LEU A 73 -3.73 -1.63 -5.64
CA LEU A 73 -3.48 -1.01 -4.35
C LEU A 73 -3.53 -2.09 -3.28
N SER A 74 -2.48 -2.24 -2.50
CA SER A 74 -2.49 -3.10 -1.31
C SER A 74 -2.12 -2.25 -0.10
N THR A 75 -3.05 -2.15 0.84
CA THR A 75 -2.97 -1.14 1.90
C THR A 75 -3.15 -1.74 3.28
N VAL A 76 -2.51 -1.15 4.27
CA VAL A 76 -2.54 -1.56 5.67
C VAL A 76 -2.70 -0.33 6.55
N SER A 77 -3.64 -0.36 7.51
CA SER A 77 -3.74 0.66 8.57
C SER A 77 -3.75 2.10 8.02
N GLY A 78 -2.72 2.90 8.33
CA GLY A 78 -2.56 4.26 7.80
C GLY A 78 -2.58 4.34 6.27
N GLY A 79 -2.07 3.34 5.56
CA GLY A 79 -2.18 3.24 4.10
C GLY A 79 -3.62 3.03 3.64
N SER A 80 -4.40 2.22 4.37
CA SER A 80 -5.84 2.04 4.11
C SER A 80 -6.62 3.32 4.40
N LEU A 81 -6.28 4.03 5.47
CA LEU A 81 -6.87 5.34 5.78
C LEU A 81 -6.54 6.38 4.70
N CYS A 82 -5.31 6.40 4.17
CA CYS A 82 -4.92 7.25 3.06
C CYS A 82 -5.81 7.02 1.83
N THR A 83 -5.87 5.77 1.39
CA THR A 83 -6.65 5.40 0.21
C THR A 83 -8.15 5.63 0.41
N GLY A 84 -8.69 5.27 1.59
CA GLY A 84 -10.09 5.54 1.95
C GLY A 84 -10.45 7.01 1.92
N LEU A 85 -9.54 7.88 2.40
CA LEU A 85 -9.71 9.33 2.36
C LEU A 85 -9.72 9.85 0.90
N VAL A 86 -8.79 9.39 0.07
CA VAL A 86 -8.73 9.75 -1.37
C VAL A 86 -10.03 9.36 -2.08
N TYR A 87 -10.50 8.12 -1.88
CA TYR A 87 -11.76 7.63 -2.46
C TYR A 87 -12.97 8.44 -1.97
N SER A 88 -13.05 8.72 -0.66
CA SER A 88 -14.15 9.49 -0.08
C SER A 88 -14.23 10.89 -0.66
N ILE A 89 -13.11 11.61 -0.76
CA ILE A 89 -13.07 12.95 -1.32
C ILE A 89 -13.47 12.97 -2.80
N ASN A 90 -13.12 11.92 -3.55
CA ASN A 90 -13.39 11.81 -4.99
C ASN A 90 -14.67 11.02 -5.32
N GLY A 91 -15.64 10.95 -4.42
CA GLY A 91 -16.91 10.25 -4.68
C GLY A 91 -16.76 8.78 -4.96
N PHE A 92 -15.86 8.12 -4.26
CA PHE A 92 -15.53 6.69 -4.34
C PHE A 92 -15.04 6.22 -5.72
N ARG A 93 -14.30 7.09 -6.41
CA ARG A 93 -13.61 6.77 -7.66
C ARG A 93 -12.12 7.07 -7.54
N TRP A 94 -11.29 6.31 -8.26
CA TRP A 94 -9.88 6.67 -8.37
C TRP A 94 -9.75 8.01 -9.12
N PRO A 95 -9.05 9.00 -8.58
CA PRO A 95 -8.98 10.33 -9.18
C PRO A 95 -8.08 10.36 -10.42
N THR A 96 -8.26 11.39 -11.25
CA THR A 96 -7.22 11.77 -12.21
C THR A 96 -6.04 12.40 -11.48
N ALA A 97 -4.86 12.40 -12.10
CA ALA A 97 -3.68 13.08 -11.56
C ALA A 97 -3.94 14.56 -11.25
N LYS A 98 -4.68 15.24 -12.15
CA LYS A 98 -5.08 16.64 -11.99
C LYS A 98 -5.98 16.84 -10.78
N ASP A 99 -7.07 16.06 -10.66
CA ASP A 99 -7.99 16.18 -9.52
C ASP A 99 -7.29 15.88 -8.20
N TYR A 100 -6.35 14.92 -8.22
CA TYR A 100 -5.54 14.58 -7.05
C TYR A 100 -4.74 15.79 -6.56
N LEU A 101 -3.98 16.44 -7.43
CA LEU A 101 -3.13 17.57 -7.07
C LEU A 101 -3.93 18.83 -6.74
N GLU A 102 -4.94 19.19 -7.54
CA GLU A 102 -5.65 20.46 -7.41
C GLU A 102 -6.73 20.47 -6.32
N GLN A 103 -7.30 19.30 -5.95
CA GLN A 103 -8.46 19.24 -5.06
C GLN A 103 -8.27 18.30 -3.87
N ILE A 104 -7.80 17.06 -4.12
CA ILE A 104 -7.82 16.02 -3.08
C ILE A 104 -6.80 16.32 -2.00
N VAL A 105 -5.57 16.70 -2.36
CA VAL A 105 -4.50 16.99 -1.39
C VAL A 105 -4.93 18.11 -0.44
N LEU A 106 -5.46 19.22 -0.95
CA LEU A 106 -5.90 20.36 -0.13
C LEU A 106 -7.08 19.98 0.77
N THR A 107 -8.04 19.21 0.24
CA THR A 107 -9.19 18.74 1.01
C THR A 107 -8.76 17.78 2.13
N ALA A 108 -7.88 16.81 1.83
CA ALA A 108 -7.32 15.89 2.81
C ALA A 108 -6.56 16.65 3.93
N ARG A 109 -5.75 17.65 3.56
CA ARG A 109 -5.07 18.53 4.53
C ARG A 109 -6.06 19.18 5.48
N ARG A 110 -7.10 19.80 4.94
CA ARG A 110 -8.15 20.45 5.75
C ARG A 110 -8.84 19.45 6.68
N MET A 111 -9.23 18.26 6.17
CA MET A 111 -9.92 17.26 6.97
C MET A 111 -9.04 16.74 8.12
N MET A 112 -7.78 16.42 7.86
CA MET A 112 -6.87 15.86 8.86
C MET A 112 -6.36 16.89 9.87
N THR A 113 -6.44 18.19 9.55
CA THR A 113 -6.06 19.28 10.47
C THR A 113 -7.25 19.86 11.23
N THR A 114 -8.48 19.47 10.91
CA THR A 114 -9.69 19.96 11.59
C THR A 114 -10.39 18.87 12.40
N TYR A 115 -10.46 17.64 11.90
CA TYR A 115 -11.19 16.56 12.54
C TYR A 115 -10.28 15.66 13.38
N ASP A 116 -10.61 15.51 14.68
CA ASP A 116 -9.83 14.72 15.63
C ASP A 116 -10.46 13.34 15.85
N LEU A 117 -10.04 12.34 15.07
CA LEU A 117 -10.51 10.97 15.23
C LEU A 117 -10.17 10.40 16.62
N GLN A 118 -8.92 10.58 17.08
CA GLN A 118 -8.48 10.01 18.35
C GLN A 118 -9.22 10.62 19.55
N GLY A 119 -9.36 11.94 19.59
CA GLY A 119 -10.08 12.62 20.63
C GLY A 119 -11.58 12.27 20.62
N SER A 120 -12.16 12.02 19.44
CA SER A 120 -13.56 11.58 19.31
C SER A 120 -13.74 10.14 19.78
N LEU A 121 -12.83 9.23 19.43
CA LEU A 121 -12.80 7.85 19.96
C LEU A 121 -12.71 7.82 21.48
N LEU A 122 -11.82 8.62 22.06
CA LEU A 122 -11.67 8.69 23.52
C LEU A 122 -12.96 9.20 24.18
N ARG A 123 -13.61 10.23 23.62
CA ARG A 123 -14.89 10.73 24.14
C ARG A 123 -16.00 9.69 24.07
N ARG A 124 -16.08 8.89 22.99
CA ARG A 124 -17.05 7.79 22.87
C ARG A 124 -16.74 6.69 23.87
N ALA A 125 -15.50 6.25 23.99
CA ALA A 125 -15.07 5.26 24.97
C ALA A 125 -15.42 5.64 26.42
N LEU A 126 -15.31 6.93 26.79
CA LEU A 126 -15.71 7.43 28.10
C LEU A 126 -17.23 7.37 28.36
N ARG A 127 -18.07 7.40 27.31
CA ARG A 127 -19.51 7.25 27.43
C ARG A 127 -19.94 5.79 27.62
N HIS A 128 -19.13 4.85 27.15
CA HIS A 128 -19.40 3.41 27.19
C HIS A 128 -18.49 2.68 28.19
N LEU A 129 -18.48 3.15 29.46
CA LEU A 129 -17.58 2.67 30.53
C LEU A 129 -17.58 1.15 30.82
N GLY A 130 -18.47 0.37 30.20
CA GLY A 130 -18.59 -1.09 30.42
C GLY A 130 -18.02 -1.98 29.29
N SER A 131 -17.75 -1.48 28.10
CA SER A 131 -17.33 -2.30 26.94
C SER A 131 -16.15 -1.70 26.15
N ILE A 132 -15.18 -1.21 26.86
CA ILE A 132 -14.06 -0.38 26.32
C ILE A 132 -13.24 -1.08 25.23
N LEU A 133 -13.25 -2.41 25.12
CA LEU A 133 -12.43 -3.16 24.16
C LEU A 133 -13.18 -3.64 22.92
N GLU A 134 -14.49 -3.83 23.00
CA GLU A 134 -15.27 -4.45 21.91
C GLU A 134 -15.84 -3.45 20.89
N THR A 135 -15.99 -2.18 21.27
CA THR A 135 -16.70 -1.17 20.45
C THR A 135 -15.82 -0.15 19.74
N ARG A 136 -14.50 -0.13 19.99
CA ARG A 136 -13.63 0.92 19.44
C ARG A 136 -13.44 0.85 17.92
N SER A 137 -13.47 -0.33 17.34
CA SER A 137 -13.40 -0.50 15.89
C SER A 137 -14.68 -0.02 15.23
N ASP A 138 -15.85 -0.32 15.82
CA ASP A 138 -17.15 0.19 15.37
C ASP A 138 -17.21 1.71 15.50
N ASP A 139 -16.75 2.26 16.63
CA ASP A 139 -16.62 3.70 16.84
C ASP A 139 -15.72 4.36 15.78
N LEU A 140 -14.59 3.73 15.41
CA LEU A 140 -13.73 4.24 14.36
C LEU A 140 -14.46 4.23 13.01
N SER A 141 -15.15 3.15 12.68
CA SER A 141 -15.95 3.06 11.45
C SER A 141 -16.98 4.20 11.37
N GLU A 142 -17.73 4.43 12.45
CA GLU A 142 -18.69 5.54 12.50
C GLU A 142 -18.03 6.91 12.35
N LEU A 143 -16.89 7.13 13.01
CA LEU A 143 -16.15 8.40 12.89
C LEU A 143 -15.57 8.62 11.50
N LEU A 144 -15.18 7.57 10.80
CA LEU A 144 -14.77 7.67 9.40
C LEU A 144 -15.94 8.04 8.48
N ARG A 145 -17.13 7.52 8.77
CA ARG A 145 -18.36 7.91 8.04
C ARG A 145 -18.75 9.36 8.30
N GLU A 146 -18.79 9.76 9.58
CA GLU A 146 -19.20 11.09 9.99
C GLU A 146 -18.18 12.18 9.63
N GLY A 147 -16.92 11.94 9.93
CA GLY A 147 -15.86 12.95 9.83
C GLY A 147 -15.15 12.99 8.49
N TRP A 148 -15.04 11.83 7.83
CA TRP A 148 -14.34 11.72 6.54
C TRP A 148 -15.27 11.38 5.38
N GLY A 149 -16.58 11.22 5.62
CA GLY A 149 -17.55 10.94 4.58
C GLY A 149 -17.36 9.56 3.92
N VAL A 150 -16.78 8.57 4.61
CA VAL A 150 -16.59 7.21 4.08
C VAL A 150 -17.93 6.45 4.16
N THR A 151 -18.85 6.78 3.27
CA THR A 151 -20.26 6.31 3.33
C THR A 151 -20.56 5.14 2.40
N ALA A 152 -19.68 4.82 1.44
CA ALA A 152 -19.90 3.73 0.50
C ALA A 152 -19.86 2.35 1.19
N GLN A 153 -20.56 1.38 0.56
CA GLN A 153 -20.37 -0.03 0.84
C GLN A 153 -19.11 -0.55 0.12
N LEU A 154 -18.51 -1.63 0.62
CA LEU A 154 -17.30 -2.19 0.02
C LEU A 154 -17.51 -2.58 -1.46
N HIS A 155 -18.67 -3.18 -1.81
CA HIS A 155 -19.00 -3.58 -3.19
C HIS A 155 -19.23 -2.41 -4.14
N GLU A 156 -19.43 -1.19 -3.64
CA GLU A 156 -19.62 0.02 -4.46
C GLU A 156 -18.28 0.63 -4.92
N VAL A 157 -17.16 0.21 -4.30
CA VAL A 157 -15.83 0.66 -4.70
C VAL A 157 -15.48 0.05 -6.07
N PRO A 158 -14.98 0.84 -7.03
CA PRO A 158 -14.59 0.33 -8.34
C PRO A 158 -13.58 -0.80 -8.28
N SER A 159 -13.67 -1.74 -9.23
CA SER A 159 -12.72 -2.85 -9.34
C SER A 159 -11.36 -2.44 -9.92
N HIS A 160 -11.21 -1.20 -10.37
CA HIS A 160 -9.97 -0.65 -10.92
C HIS A 160 -9.68 0.76 -10.34
N PRO A 161 -8.47 0.99 -9.80
CA PRO A 161 -7.47 -0.03 -9.45
C PRO A 161 -8.03 -1.07 -8.47
N ARG A 162 -7.54 -2.31 -8.56
CA ARG A 162 -7.94 -3.37 -7.62
C ARG A 162 -7.38 -3.06 -6.24
N TRP A 163 -8.25 -2.84 -5.28
CA TRP A 163 -7.86 -2.47 -3.93
C TRP A 163 -7.98 -3.64 -2.96
N LEU A 164 -6.84 -3.99 -2.35
CA LEU A 164 -6.68 -4.99 -1.30
C LEU A 164 -6.55 -4.25 0.04
N ILE A 165 -7.58 -4.25 0.86
CA ILE A 165 -7.55 -3.71 2.22
C ILE A 165 -7.19 -4.87 3.15
N ASN A 166 -6.00 -4.84 3.75
CA ASN A 166 -5.47 -5.95 4.53
C ASN A 166 -5.81 -5.80 6.02
N ALA A 167 -6.24 -6.91 6.62
CA ALA A 167 -6.44 -7.07 8.05
C ALA A 167 -5.83 -8.42 8.50
N THR A 168 -5.78 -8.68 9.79
CA THR A 168 -5.30 -9.94 10.38
C THR A 168 -6.46 -10.67 11.04
N CYS A 169 -6.79 -11.87 10.58
CA CYS A 169 -7.81 -12.70 11.20
C CYS A 169 -7.21 -13.42 12.41
N TYR A 170 -7.82 -13.23 13.58
CA TYR A 170 -7.37 -13.85 14.83
C TYR A 170 -7.56 -15.37 14.81
N GLU A 171 -8.71 -15.86 14.34
CA GLU A 171 -9.09 -17.27 14.39
C GLU A 171 -8.22 -18.14 13.46
N THR A 172 -7.80 -17.59 12.34
CA THR A 172 -6.96 -18.32 11.37
C THR A 172 -5.48 -17.97 11.45
N ALA A 173 -5.13 -16.87 12.13
CA ALA A 173 -3.78 -16.28 12.14
C ALA A 173 -3.26 -16.01 10.72
N LYS A 174 -4.14 -15.54 9.81
CA LYS A 174 -3.84 -15.27 8.41
C LYS A 174 -4.16 -13.84 8.03
N ASN A 175 -3.58 -13.42 6.88
CA ASN A 175 -3.92 -12.16 6.25
C ASN A 175 -5.32 -12.23 5.66
N TRP A 176 -6.26 -11.53 6.28
CA TRP A 176 -7.60 -11.31 5.76
C TRP A 176 -7.59 -10.15 4.78
N ARG A 177 -8.31 -10.27 3.68
CA ARG A 177 -8.45 -9.21 2.69
C ARG A 177 -9.89 -8.85 2.45
N PHE A 178 -10.13 -7.54 2.41
CA PHE A 178 -11.36 -6.97 1.88
C PHE A 178 -11.08 -6.44 0.47
N GLU A 179 -11.88 -6.88 -0.47
CA GLU A 179 -11.90 -6.44 -1.87
C GLU A 179 -13.35 -6.15 -2.27
N PRO A 180 -13.64 -5.29 -3.25
CA PRO A 180 -15.02 -4.98 -3.65
C PRO A 180 -15.86 -6.19 -4.01
N HIS A 181 -15.27 -7.25 -4.52
CA HIS A 181 -15.96 -8.44 -5.02
C HIS A 181 -15.79 -9.69 -4.17
N ARG A 182 -14.95 -9.65 -3.15
CA ARG A 182 -14.79 -10.74 -2.16
C ARG A 182 -14.08 -10.28 -0.90
N MET A 183 -14.24 -11.04 0.16
CA MET A 183 -13.45 -10.90 1.39
C MET A 183 -13.15 -12.28 1.96
N GLY A 184 -12.09 -12.38 2.77
CA GLY A 184 -11.69 -13.63 3.43
C GLY A 184 -10.19 -13.90 3.40
N ASP A 185 -9.83 -15.07 3.85
CA ASP A 185 -8.49 -15.64 3.74
C ASP A 185 -8.55 -17.10 3.25
N TYR A 186 -7.39 -17.65 2.87
CA TYR A 186 -7.35 -18.99 2.25
C TYR A 186 -7.62 -20.14 3.24
N VAL A 187 -7.48 -19.92 4.55
CA VAL A 187 -7.76 -20.93 5.59
C VAL A 187 -9.22 -20.89 5.99
N PHE A 188 -9.76 -19.69 6.25
CA PHE A 188 -11.16 -19.52 6.58
C PHE A 188 -12.07 -19.84 5.39
N GLY A 189 -11.77 -19.27 4.25
CA GLY A 189 -12.56 -19.25 3.04
C GLY A 189 -12.90 -17.84 2.61
N TYR A 190 -13.61 -17.73 1.51
CA TYR A 190 -13.97 -16.45 0.89
C TYR A 190 -15.49 -16.29 0.80
N SER A 191 -15.96 -15.04 0.90
CA SER A 191 -17.34 -14.66 0.60
C SER A 191 -17.35 -13.63 -0.52
N ARG A 192 -18.30 -13.77 -1.47
CA ARG A 192 -18.59 -12.74 -2.48
C ARG A 192 -19.63 -11.73 -2.00
N ASP A 193 -20.24 -11.99 -0.85
CA ASP A 193 -21.11 -11.01 -0.19
C ASP A 193 -20.25 -10.00 0.54
N THR A 194 -19.97 -8.89 -0.12
CA THR A 194 -19.21 -7.74 0.37
C THR A 194 -20.11 -6.55 0.73
N ASN A 195 -21.36 -6.85 1.08
CA ASN A 195 -22.31 -5.87 1.59
C ASN A 195 -21.98 -5.54 3.06
N LEU A 196 -20.97 -4.69 3.24
CA LEU A 196 -20.57 -4.10 4.52
C LEU A 196 -20.02 -2.69 4.26
N PRO A 197 -20.10 -1.76 5.23
CA PRO A 197 -19.51 -0.43 5.09
C PRO A 197 -18.02 -0.50 4.75
N LEU A 198 -17.56 0.29 3.78
CA LEU A 198 -16.13 0.45 3.51
C LEU A 198 -15.39 0.91 4.78
N ALA A 199 -16.02 1.76 5.57
CA ALA A 199 -15.49 2.22 6.85
C ALA A 199 -15.16 1.10 7.83
N ASP A 200 -15.93 -0.01 7.82
CA ASP A 200 -15.66 -1.20 8.66
C ASP A 200 -14.37 -1.90 8.21
N ALA A 201 -14.18 -2.05 6.88
CA ALA A 201 -12.94 -2.61 6.34
C ALA A 201 -11.72 -1.75 6.68
N LEU A 202 -11.86 -0.42 6.62
CA LEU A 202 -10.80 0.51 7.02
C LEU A 202 -10.52 0.45 8.54
N ALA A 203 -11.56 0.38 9.37
CA ALA A 203 -11.44 0.25 10.81
C ALA A 203 -10.77 -1.06 11.21
N ALA A 204 -11.14 -2.18 10.56
CA ALA A 204 -10.46 -3.47 10.74
C ALA A 204 -8.98 -3.39 10.37
N SER A 205 -8.67 -2.82 9.20
CA SER A 205 -7.29 -2.65 8.73
C SER A 205 -6.44 -1.77 9.65
N ALA A 206 -7.06 -0.81 10.36
CA ALA A 206 -6.41 0.08 11.32
C ALA A 206 -6.62 -0.34 12.79
N GLY A 207 -7.17 -1.51 13.04
CA GLY A 207 -7.54 -2.05 14.34
C GLY A 207 -6.34 -2.45 15.21
N PHE A 208 -5.40 -1.53 15.45
CA PHE A 208 -4.15 -1.82 16.16
C PHE A 208 -4.39 -2.27 17.60
N PRO A 209 -3.73 -3.38 18.05
CA PRO A 209 -3.89 -3.90 19.40
C PRO A 209 -3.57 -2.87 20.48
N GLY A 210 -4.47 -2.72 21.45
CA GLY A 210 -4.30 -1.77 22.56
C GLY A 210 -4.66 -0.32 22.26
N LEU A 211 -4.84 0.07 21.00
CA LEU A 211 -5.26 1.42 20.61
C LEU A 211 -6.73 1.44 20.15
N ILE A 212 -7.09 0.61 19.20
CA ILE A 212 -8.43 0.55 18.59
C ILE A 212 -9.11 -0.79 18.93
N GLY A 213 -8.48 -1.92 18.60
CA GLY A 213 -9.01 -3.26 18.81
C GLY A 213 -9.57 -3.90 17.54
N ALA A 214 -10.05 -5.12 17.65
CA ALA A 214 -10.56 -5.89 16.53
C ALA A 214 -11.94 -5.43 16.09
N LEU A 215 -12.23 -5.58 14.78
CA LEU A 215 -13.59 -5.59 14.27
C LEU A 215 -14.14 -7.02 14.38
N ALA A 216 -15.31 -7.17 14.98
CA ALA A 216 -16.03 -8.43 15.02
C ALA A 216 -16.95 -8.57 13.79
N LEU A 217 -16.68 -9.55 12.93
CA LEU A 217 -17.45 -9.80 11.72
C LEU A 217 -18.26 -11.10 11.85
N LYS A 218 -19.57 -10.98 11.85
CA LYS A 218 -20.49 -12.13 11.83
C LYS A 218 -20.44 -12.85 10.50
N THR A 219 -20.31 -14.17 10.54
CA THR A 219 -20.11 -14.99 9.33
C THR A 219 -21.36 -15.75 8.89
N GLY A 220 -22.30 -15.99 9.83
CA GLY A 220 -23.45 -16.85 9.60
C GLY A 220 -24.48 -16.33 8.59
N GLU A 221 -24.48 -15.03 8.30
CA GLU A 221 -25.42 -14.40 7.37
C GLU A 221 -24.92 -14.40 5.92
N ARG A 222 -23.70 -14.93 5.67
CA ARG A 222 -23.03 -14.91 4.37
C ARG A 222 -22.78 -16.30 3.84
N THR A 223 -22.70 -16.42 2.53
CA THR A 223 -22.26 -17.65 1.86
C THR A 223 -20.74 -17.65 1.72
N TRP A 224 -20.14 -18.81 2.04
CA TRP A 224 -18.69 -18.99 2.01
C TRP A 224 -18.29 -20.11 1.08
N PHE A 225 -17.09 -20.00 0.47
CA PHE A 225 -16.54 -20.99 -0.44
C PHE A 225 -15.01 -21.05 -0.33
N ARG A 226 -14.45 -22.15 -0.80
CA ARG A 226 -13.01 -22.29 -1.07
C ARG A 226 -12.78 -22.56 -2.53
N TYR A 227 -11.67 -22.03 -3.04
CA TYR A 227 -11.22 -22.40 -4.37
C TYR A 227 -10.69 -23.84 -4.36
N LYS A 228 -11.04 -24.62 -5.38
CA LYS A 228 -10.39 -25.90 -5.61
C LYS A 228 -9.04 -25.61 -6.25
N HIS A 229 -7.96 -25.83 -5.49
CA HIS A 229 -6.63 -25.71 -6.04
C HIS A 229 -6.37 -26.78 -7.08
N SER A 230 -6.14 -26.38 -8.32
CA SER A 230 -5.33 -27.14 -9.27
C SER A 230 -3.90 -26.60 -9.13
N GLY A 231 -3.09 -27.26 -8.40
CA GLY A 231 -1.73 -27.03 -7.88
C GLY A 231 -0.71 -26.12 -8.56
N ALA A 232 -1.05 -25.24 -9.48
CA ALA A 232 -0.12 -24.41 -10.23
C ALA A 232 -0.56 -22.94 -10.43
N GLU A 233 -1.79 -22.54 -10.04
CA GLU A 233 -2.27 -21.20 -10.33
C GLU A 233 -2.29 -20.32 -9.08
N ASP A 234 -1.59 -19.19 -9.18
CA ASP A 234 -1.58 -18.16 -8.15
C ASP A 234 -3.01 -17.64 -7.91
N PRO A 235 -3.56 -17.76 -6.67
CA PRO A 235 -4.88 -17.23 -6.31
C PRO A 235 -5.01 -15.71 -6.48
N TYR A 236 -3.94 -15.02 -6.84
CA TYR A 236 -3.88 -13.58 -7.09
C TYR A 236 -3.86 -13.20 -8.57
N THR A 237 -4.08 -14.14 -9.48
CA THR A 237 -4.26 -13.83 -10.90
C THR A 237 -5.45 -12.88 -11.12
N SER A 238 -5.56 -12.33 -12.32
CA SER A 238 -6.59 -11.33 -12.64
C SER A 238 -8.01 -11.79 -12.23
N LEU A 239 -8.88 -10.85 -11.90
CA LEU A 239 -10.28 -11.10 -11.55
C LEU A 239 -10.98 -11.99 -12.56
N ALA A 240 -10.74 -11.78 -13.85
CA ALA A 240 -11.32 -12.58 -14.93
C ALA A 240 -10.93 -14.05 -14.83
N VAL A 241 -9.67 -14.35 -14.51
CA VAL A 241 -9.20 -15.72 -14.31
C VAL A 241 -9.75 -16.31 -13.02
N GLN A 242 -9.77 -15.55 -11.93
CA GLN A 242 -10.32 -16.04 -10.65
C GLN A 242 -11.80 -16.38 -10.71
N GLN A 243 -12.57 -15.68 -11.53
CA GLN A 243 -14.00 -15.99 -11.76
C GLN A 243 -14.23 -17.34 -12.44
N THR A 244 -13.25 -17.85 -13.16
CA THR A 244 -13.30 -19.17 -13.82
C THR A 244 -12.94 -20.33 -12.90
N TRP A 245 -12.38 -20.06 -11.72
CA TRP A 245 -11.96 -21.11 -10.80
C TRP A 245 -13.14 -21.83 -10.17
N GLU A 246 -13.06 -23.15 -10.14
CA GLU A 246 -14.04 -23.96 -9.42
C GLU A 246 -14.00 -23.65 -7.92
N THR A 247 -15.17 -23.55 -7.34
CA THR A 247 -15.35 -23.29 -5.92
C THR A 247 -16.15 -24.39 -5.23
N THR A 248 -15.85 -24.64 -3.97
CA THR A 248 -16.63 -25.55 -3.12
C THR A 248 -17.29 -24.72 -2.02
N PRO A 249 -18.62 -24.77 -1.87
CA PRO A 249 -19.30 -24.17 -0.73
C PRO A 249 -18.79 -24.77 0.59
N ILE A 250 -18.67 -23.92 1.60
CA ILE A 250 -18.26 -24.33 2.95
C ILE A 250 -19.19 -23.74 4.00
N THR A 251 -19.31 -24.42 5.13
CA THR A 251 -19.88 -23.84 6.35
C THR A 251 -18.74 -23.20 7.13
N PRO A 252 -18.85 -21.93 7.57
CA PRO A 252 -17.84 -21.28 8.39
C PRO A 252 -17.52 -22.09 9.65
N ALA A 253 -16.23 -22.21 9.96
CA ALA A 253 -15.80 -22.89 11.20
C ALA A 253 -16.10 -22.06 12.47
N PHE A 254 -16.27 -20.75 12.32
CA PHE A 254 -16.53 -19.80 13.39
C PHE A 254 -17.76 -18.95 13.05
N PRO A 255 -18.69 -18.72 14.00
CA PRO A 255 -19.87 -17.88 13.77
C PRO A 255 -19.52 -16.38 13.64
N GLU A 256 -18.34 -16.02 14.13
CA GLU A 256 -17.78 -14.66 14.12
C GLU A 256 -16.26 -14.76 14.00
N VAL A 257 -15.64 -13.78 13.32
CA VAL A 257 -14.17 -13.62 13.24
C VAL A 257 -13.78 -12.23 13.73
N HIS A 258 -12.61 -12.16 14.37
CA HIS A 258 -12.05 -10.93 14.93
C HIS A 258 -10.89 -10.45 14.04
N LEU A 259 -11.10 -9.30 13.42
CA LEU A 259 -10.18 -8.75 12.41
C LEU A 259 -9.38 -7.60 13.02
N TRP A 260 -8.09 -7.82 13.17
CA TRP A 260 -7.12 -6.87 13.70
C TRP A 260 -6.39 -6.13 12.59
N ASP A 261 -5.63 -5.09 12.96
CA ASP A 261 -4.75 -4.35 12.05
C ASP A 261 -3.93 -5.29 11.16
N GLY A 262 -3.90 -4.98 9.88
CA GLY A 262 -3.15 -5.76 8.89
C GLY A 262 -1.65 -5.79 9.18
N GLY A 263 -1.12 -4.77 9.87
CA GLY A 263 0.29 -4.69 10.26
C GLY A 263 0.74 -5.75 11.25
N VAL A 264 -0.19 -6.42 11.95
CA VAL A 264 0.12 -7.56 12.81
C VAL A 264 0.66 -8.74 11.98
N TYR A 265 0.13 -8.95 10.78
CA TYR A 265 0.58 -10.00 9.85
C TYR A 265 1.60 -9.50 8.85
N ASP A 266 1.32 -8.38 8.17
CA ASP A 266 2.15 -7.80 7.12
C ASP A 266 1.97 -6.28 7.02
N ASN A 267 2.85 -5.53 7.67
CA ASN A 267 2.74 -4.07 7.72
C ASN A 267 3.00 -3.36 6.39
N HIS A 268 3.59 -4.04 5.41
CA HIS A 268 3.79 -3.47 4.07
C HIS A 268 2.62 -3.73 3.11
N GLY A 269 1.76 -4.72 3.40
CA GLY A 269 0.71 -5.14 2.49
C GLY A 269 1.23 -5.92 1.27
N LEU A 270 2.35 -6.59 1.41
CA LEU A 270 3.03 -7.29 0.31
C LEU A 270 2.44 -8.67 0.01
N GLU A 271 1.74 -9.29 0.96
CA GLU A 271 1.22 -10.65 0.82
C GLU A 271 0.37 -10.86 -0.44
N GLY A 272 -0.36 -9.83 -0.86
CA GLY A 272 -1.17 -9.84 -2.08
C GLY A 272 -0.43 -9.51 -3.38
N LEU A 273 0.79 -9.00 -3.30
CA LEU A 273 1.52 -8.45 -4.44
C LEU A 273 2.87 -9.15 -4.71
N HIS A 274 3.44 -9.83 -3.72
CA HIS A 274 4.75 -10.46 -3.81
C HIS A 274 4.70 -11.93 -3.39
N ASP A 275 5.20 -12.79 -4.24
CA ASP A 275 5.53 -14.18 -3.93
C ASP A 275 7.06 -14.33 -3.81
N PHE A 276 7.53 -14.85 -2.67
CA PHE A 276 8.96 -14.97 -2.41
C PHE A 276 9.71 -15.88 -3.41
N SER A 277 8.98 -16.79 -4.06
CA SER A 277 9.57 -17.74 -5.00
C SER A 277 9.40 -17.34 -6.46
N HIS A 278 8.34 -16.54 -6.78
CA HIS A 278 7.95 -16.25 -8.16
C HIS A 278 7.97 -14.75 -8.51
N GLY A 279 8.19 -13.86 -7.54
CA GLY A 279 8.25 -12.41 -7.75
C GLY A 279 6.90 -11.72 -7.64
N TRP A 280 6.63 -10.72 -8.51
CA TRP A 280 5.39 -9.96 -8.43
C TRP A 280 4.19 -10.77 -8.88
N ARG A 281 3.12 -10.72 -8.07
CA ARG A 281 1.83 -11.33 -8.38
C ARG A 281 1.04 -10.48 -9.37
N ASN A 282 0.02 -11.06 -9.99
CA ASN A 282 -0.96 -10.34 -10.83
C ASN A 282 -0.41 -9.72 -12.13
N ASN A 283 0.71 -10.19 -12.64
CA ASN A 283 1.37 -9.62 -13.82
C ASN A 283 1.62 -8.10 -13.67
N VAL A 284 2.06 -7.70 -12.48
CA VAL A 284 2.51 -6.34 -12.21
C VAL A 284 3.85 -6.13 -12.88
N ASP A 285 4.00 -5.01 -13.60
CA ASP A 285 5.26 -4.65 -14.26
C ASP A 285 6.17 -3.85 -13.31
N PHE A 286 5.58 -3.04 -12.42
CA PHE A 286 6.33 -2.20 -11.47
C PHE A 286 5.64 -2.17 -10.09
N LEU A 287 6.36 -2.59 -9.05
CA LEU A 287 5.88 -2.53 -7.68
C LEU A 287 6.52 -1.38 -6.90
N LEU A 288 5.72 -0.40 -6.50
CA LEU A 288 6.15 0.66 -5.60
C LEU A 288 5.75 0.34 -4.16
N VAL A 289 6.73 0.07 -3.33
CA VAL A 289 6.52 -0.16 -1.89
C VAL A 289 6.78 1.12 -1.12
N SER A 290 5.76 1.65 -0.46
CA SER A 290 5.85 2.84 0.39
C SER A 290 5.84 2.43 1.86
N ASP A 291 7.02 2.41 2.48
CA ASP A 291 7.23 2.07 3.89
C ASP A 291 7.31 3.33 4.77
N ALA A 292 6.19 3.70 5.34
CA ALA A 292 6.06 4.75 6.34
C ALA A 292 6.10 4.22 7.78
N SER A 293 6.62 3.02 8.00
CA SER A 293 6.78 2.44 9.33
C SER A 293 7.83 3.24 10.12
N GLY A 294 7.45 3.74 11.27
CA GLY A 294 8.37 4.48 12.13
C GLY A 294 9.36 3.58 12.86
N THR A 295 10.36 4.22 13.43
CA THR A 295 11.29 3.56 14.35
C THR A 295 10.66 3.41 15.73
N SER A 296 10.56 2.19 16.23
CA SER A 296 10.11 1.92 17.60
C SER A 296 11.29 2.04 18.57
N SER A 297 11.15 2.87 19.61
CA SER A 297 12.13 2.91 20.71
C SER A 297 11.69 2.00 21.85
N ALA A 298 12.61 1.18 22.35
CA ALA A 298 12.33 0.29 23.46
C ALA A 298 11.99 1.08 24.76
N PRO A 299 10.86 0.76 25.42
CA PRO A 299 10.59 1.32 26.74
C PRO A 299 11.59 0.81 27.78
N PRO A 300 11.80 1.51 28.92
CA PRO A 300 12.64 1.00 29.99
C PRO A 300 12.21 -0.40 30.43
N TYR A 301 13.12 -1.38 30.44
CA TYR A 301 12.83 -2.79 30.73
C TYR A 301 12.15 -3.03 32.09
N ARG A 302 12.41 -2.16 33.08
CA ARG A 302 11.71 -2.20 34.39
C ARG A 302 10.19 -2.07 34.30
N GLN A 303 9.66 -1.52 33.20
CA GLN A 303 8.21 -1.47 32.91
C GLN A 303 7.74 -2.78 32.26
N ARG A 304 7.74 -3.87 33.00
CA ARG A 304 7.55 -5.26 32.48
C ARG A 304 6.39 -5.44 31.52
N VAL A 305 5.22 -4.87 31.79
CA VAL A 305 4.03 -4.99 30.92
C VAL A 305 4.27 -4.26 29.57
N LYS A 306 4.83 -3.05 29.63
CA LYS A 306 5.20 -2.30 28.42
C LYS A 306 6.33 -2.98 27.65
N ALA A 307 7.29 -3.59 28.35
CA ALA A 307 8.38 -4.34 27.74
C ALA A 307 7.87 -5.60 27.02
N LEU A 308 6.94 -6.35 27.64
CA LEU A 308 6.29 -7.51 27.01
C LEU A 308 5.49 -7.09 25.78
N TYR A 309 4.68 -6.03 25.88
CA TYR A 309 3.95 -5.49 24.75
C TYR A 309 4.88 -5.05 23.62
N PHE A 310 5.96 -4.33 23.93
CA PHE A 310 6.99 -3.94 22.95
C PHE A 310 7.70 -5.15 22.33
N MET A 311 7.93 -6.23 23.07
CA MET A 311 8.54 -7.44 22.52
C MET A 311 7.68 -8.06 21.42
N VAL A 312 6.36 -8.09 21.63
CA VAL A 312 5.41 -8.65 20.64
C VAL A 312 5.15 -7.67 19.49
N THR A 313 4.77 -6.42 19.78
CA THR A 313 4.35 -5.45 18.76
C THR A 313 5.53 -4.67 18.15
N GLY A 314 6.60 -4.49 18.87
CA GLY A 314 7.81 -3.82 18.39
C GLY A 314 8.77 -4.81 17.71
N ILE A 315 9.37 -5.71 18.48
CA ILE A 315 10.48 -6.56 17.98
C ILE A 315 9.99 -7.58 16.94
N MET A 316 8.90 -8.32 17.23
CA MET A 316 8.42 -9.37 16.31
C MET A 316 7.87 -8.79 15.02
N MET A 317 7.06 -7.73 15.10
CA MET A 317 6.54 -7.05 13.91
C MET A 317 7.66 -6.40 13.09
N ASP A 318 8.68 -5.82 13.75
CA ASP A 318 9.84 -5.24 13.08
C ASP A 318 10.68 -6.31 12.36
N GLN A 319 10.81 -7.50 12.96
CA GLN A 319 11.49 -8.64 12.33
C GLN A 319 10.75 -9.11 11.06
N ILE A 320 9.43 -9.27 11.13
CA ILE A 320 8.61 -9.63 9.96
C ILE A 320 8.76 -8.58 8.85
N ARG A 321 8.63 -7.31 9.22
CA ARG A 321 8.83 -6.18 8.30
C ARG A 321 10.20 -6.22 7.63
N SER A 322 11.26 -6.40 8.42
CA SER A 322 12.63 -6.44 7.93
C SER A 322 12.89 -7.62 6.97
N LEU A 323 12.29 -8.78 7.24
CA LEU A 323 12.40 -9.95 6.34
C LEU A 323 11.70 -9.69 5.00
N ARG A 324 10.49 -9.14 5.02
CA ARG A 324 9.73 -8.80 3.81
C ARG A 324 10.42 -7.70 3.01
N ALA A 325 10.94 -6.67 3.68
CA ALA A 325 11.71 -5.60 3.02
C ALA A 325 12.96 -6.14 2.31
N ARG A 326 13.72 -7.06 2.96
CA ARG A 326 14.88 -7.68 2.33
C ARG A 326 14.51 -8.49 1.09
N ALA A 327 13.43 -9.26 1.14
CA ALA A 327 12.99 -10.05 0.00
C ALA A 327 12.58 -9.16 -1.19
N VAL A 328 11.89 -8.04 -0.94
CA VAL A 328 11.56 -7.05 -1.99
C VAL A 328 12.82 -6.39 -2.54
N LEU A 329 13.73 -5.93 -1.66
CA LEU A 329 14.97 -5.28 -2.08
C LEU A 329 15.88 -6.24 -2.86
N ASP A 330 15.94 -7.51 -2.46
CA ASP A 330 16.67 -8.55 -3.20
C ASP A 330 16.13 -8.69 -4.62
N ARG A 331 14.81 -8.78 -4.76
CA ARG A 331 14.14 -8.82 -6.07
C ARG A 331 14.44 -7.59 -6.92
N ILE A 332 14.25 -6.37 -6.37
CA ILE A 332 14.49 -5.11 -7.07
C ILE A 332 15.98 -5.00 -7.50
N THR A 333 16.91 -5.43 -6.64
CA THR A 333 18.35 -5.40 -6.97
C THR A 333 18.73 -6.37 -8.08
N GLN A 334 18.01 -7.49 -8.21
CA GLN A 334 18.24 -8.47 -9.28
C GLN A 334 17.54 -8.07 -10.60
N HIS A 335 16.53 -7.23 -10.52
CA HIS A 335 15.68 -6.79 -11.63
C HIS A 335 15.44 -5.28 -11.52
N ASP A 336 16.40 -4.48 -11.95
CA ASP A 336 16.45 -3.02 -11.73
C ASP A 336 15.19 -2.24 -12.17
N ASP A 337 14.41 -2.80 -13.09
CA ASP A 337 13.22 -2.16 -13.65
C ASP A 337 11.89 -2.64 -13.05
N ASP A 338 11.93 -3.54 -12.05
CA ASP A 338 10.71 -4.17 -11.52
C ASP A 338 10.00 -3.37 -10.43
N GLY A 339 10.64 -2.37 -9.81
CA GLY A 339 10.02 -1.62 -8.72
C GLY A 339 10.94 -0.72 -7.92
N SER A 340 10.38 -0.09 -6.90
CA SER A 340 11.10 0.79 -5.97
C SER A 340 10.63 0.63 -4.53
N TYR A 341 11.54 0.82 -3.57
CA TYR A 341 11.26 0.77 -2.14
C TYR A 341 11.49 2.13 -1.50
N LEU A 342 10.41 2.80 -1.14
CA LEU A 342 10.39 4.12 -0.52
C LEU A 342 10.33 3.98 0.99
N LYS A 343 11.35 4.46 1.69
CA LYS A 343 11.41 4.34 3.16
C LYS A 343 11.40 5.71 3.82
N ILE A 344 10.47 5.94 4.75
CA ILE A 344 10.32 7.22 5.47
C ILE A 344 11.61 7.69 6.20
N GLY A 345 12.50 6.78 6.56
CA GLY A 345 13.78 7.12 7.20
C GLY A 345 14.92 7.44 6.22
N ASN A 346 14.66 7.55 4.92
CA ASN A 346 15.66 7.89 3.93
C ASN A 346 15.71 9.40 3.70
N SER A 347 16.91 9.93 3.45
CA SER A 347 17.13 11.29 2.98
C SER A 347 17.68 11.31 1.56
N CYS A 348 17.59 12.45 0.89
CA CYS A 348 18.14 12.65 -0.44
C CYS A 348 19.62 12.28 -0.50
N HIS A 349 20.42 12.80 0.43
CA HIS A 349 21.85 12.52 0.51
C HIS A 349 22.15 11.01 0.62
N LYS A 350 21.42 10.32 1.50
CA LYS A 350 21.59 8.88 1.71
C LYS A 350 21.27 8.10 0.45
N VAL A 351 20.12 8.36 -0.17
CA VAL A 351 19.65 7.59 -1.34
C VAL A 351 20.55 7.82 -2.56
N LEU A 352 20.93 9.07 -2.86
CA LEU A 352 21.84 9.36 -3.96
C LEU A 352 23.24 8.74 -3.75
N THR A 353 23.73 8.73 -2.50
CA THR A 353 25.01 8.10 -2.16
C THR A 353 24.93 6.57 -2.36
N GLU A 354 23.89 5.92 -1.85
CA GLU A 354 23.68 4.47 -2.00
C GLU A 354 23.49 4.06 -3.46
N ALA A 355 22.82 4.89 -4.26
CA ALA A 355 22.66 4.71 -5.71
C ALA A 355 23.91 5.12 -6.55
N ARG A 356 25.03 5.50 -5.90
CA ARG A 356 26.27 5.95 -6.55
C ARG A 356 26.12 7.18 -7.46
N ARG A 357 25.14 8.04 -7.16
CA ARG A 357 24.88 9.31 -7.85
C ARG A 357 25.46 10.50 -7.09
N THR A 358 26.73 10.38 -6.66
CA THR A 358 27.39 11.40 -5.85
C THR A 358 27.58 12.74 -6.56
N GLN A 359 27.65 12.73 -7.90
CA GLN A 359 27.71 13.95 -8.72
C GLN A 359 26.43 14.80 -8.62
N ASP A 360 25.31 14.20 -8.22
CA ASP A 360 24.00 14.86 -8.15
C ASP A 360 23.71 15.47 -6.77
N LEU A 361 24.54 15.18 -5.76
CA LEU A 361 24.34 15.61 -4.38
C LEU A 361 24.28 17.13 -4.22
N GLU A 362 25.23 17.85 -4.86
CA GLU A 362 25.29 19.31 -4.77
C GLU A 362 24.10 19.99 -5.48
N THR A 363 23.52 19.32 -6.49
CA THR A 363 22.42 19.86 -7.28
C THR A 363 21.07 19.64 -6.59
N TYR A 364 20.81 18.42 -6.11
CA TYR A 364 19.45 18.06 -5.65
C TYR A 364 19.26 18.08 -4.14
N CYS A 365 20.28 17.74 -3.34
CA CYS A 365 20.11 17.72 -1.89
C CYS A 365 19.74 19.10 -1.28
N PRO A 366 20.23 20.24 -1.77
CA PRO A 366 19.82 21.55 -1.24
C PRO A 366 18.34 21.89 -1.48
N MET A 367 17.69 21.19 -2.42
CA MET A 367 16.26 21.36 -2.73
C MET A 367 15.35 20.51 -1.83
N CYS A 368 15.92 19.54 -1.12
CA CYS A 368 15.21 18.61 -0.26
C CYS A 368 15.24 19.04 1.21
N MET A 369 14.42 18.38 2.02
CA MET A 369 14.43 18.52 3.47
C MET A 369 15.79 18.10 4.05
N ASP A 370 16.23 18.82 5.09
CA ASP A 370 17.46 18.48 5.83
C ASP A 370 17.27 17.20 6.69
N GLU A 371 18.39 16.63 7.16
CA GLU A 371 18.40 15.40 7.96
C GLU A 371 17.61 15.52 9.27
N THR A 372 17.51 16.73 9.83
CA THR A 372 16.73 16.99 11.05
C THR A 372 15.25 16.85 10.78
N ALA A 373 14.76 17.47 9.73
CA ALA A 373 13.36 17.39 9.31
C ALA A 373 12.98 15.96 8.87
N VAL A 374 13.86 15.25 8.15
CA VAL A 374 13.69 13.82 7.82
C VAL A 374 13.57 12.98 9.09
N SER A 375 14.45 13.18 10.06
CA SER A 375 14.42 12.47 11.33
C SER A 375 13.14 12.76 12.13
N GLN A 376 12.66 14.00 12.13
CA GLN A 376 11.39 14.39 12.76
C GLN A 376 10.20 13.68 12.10
N ALA A 377 10.14 13.64 10.76
CA ALA A 377 9.09 12.94 10.03
C ALA A 377 9.11 11.43 10.31
N ALA A 378 10.27 10.79 10.28
CA ALA A 378 10.43 9.36 10.55
C ALA A 378 10.10 8.97 12.01
N ALA A 379 10.42 9.85 12.98
CA ALA A 379 10.13 9.65 14.39
C ALA A 379 8.71 10.08 14.80
N PHE A 380 7.90 10.61 13.86
CA PHE A 380 6.55 11.05 14.17
C PHE A 380 5.72 9.89 14.73
N PRO A 381 5.03 10.09 15.88
CA PRO A 381 4.35 8.98 16.56
C PRO A 381 3.23 8.36 15.72
N THR A 382 3.00 7.06 15.91
CA THR A 382 1.83 6.37 15.34
C THR A 382 0.58 6.75 16.12
N MET A 383 -0.28 7.58 15.54
CA MET A 383 -1.51 8.10 16.15
C MET A 383 -2.51 8.50 15.07
N ILE A 384 -3.76 8.75 15.49
CA ILE A 384 -4.86 9.22 14.63
C ILE A 384 -5.51 10.50 15.17
N ARG A 385 -4.79 11.29 15.97
CA ARG A 385 -5.24 12.61 16.39
C ARG A 385 -5.18 13.60 15.24
N LYS A 386 -5.96 14.67 15.30
CA LYS A 386 -5.82 15.76 14.32
C LYS A 386 -4.38 16.30 14.31
N LEU A 387 -3.90 16.65 13.14
CA LEU A 387 -2.59 17.23 12.93
C LEU A 387 -2.64 18.76 12.96
N SER A 388 -1.55 19.41 13.33
CA SER A 388 -1.34 20.80 12.95
C SER A 388 -1.04 20.89 11.45
N GLN A 389 -1.19 22.08 10.87
CA GLN A 389 -0.83 22.28 9.46
C GLN A 389 0.65 21.98 9.20
N ALA A 390 1.53 22.44 10.10
CA ALA A 390 2.96 22.18 9.99
C ALA A 390 3.33 20.69 10.06
N GLU A 391 2.64 19.90 10.90
CA GLU A 391 2.84 18.44 10.95
C GLU A 391 2.38 17.76 9.66
N PHE A 392 1.23 18.19 9.10
CA PHE A 392 0.77 17.68 7.82
C PHE A 392 1.76 18.01 6.71
N ASP A 393 2.16 19.28 6.61
CA ASP A 393 3.05 19.78 5.55
C ASP A 393 4.42 19.10 5.60
N LEU A 394 4.98 18.88 6.81
CA LEU A 394 6.22 18.13 7.02
C LEU A 394 6.13 16.70 6.46
N LEU A 395 5.11 15.95 6.87
CA LEU A 395 4.94 14.56 6.49
C LEU A 395 4.62 14.40 5.00
N PHE A 396 3.78 15.27 4.46
CA PHE A 396 3.41 15.28 3.05
C PHE A 396 4.60 15.59 2.14
N ARG A 397 5.33 16.68 2.44
CA ARG A 397 6.54 17.06 1.73
C ARG A 397 7.55 15.91 1.76
N HIS A 398 7.77 15.31 2.92
CA HIS A 398 8.69 14.20 3.05
C HIS A 398 8.29 12.99 2.19
N GLY A 399 7.00 12.64 2.16
CA GLY A 399 6.49 11.57 1.30
C GLY A 399 6.73 11.82 -0.18
N PHE A 400 6.48 13.06 -0.63
CA PHE A 400 6.77 13.47 -2.01
C PHE A 400 8.26 13.36 -2.32
N GLU A 401 9.12 13.94 -1.48
CA GLU A 401 10.56 13.97 -1.70
C GLU A 401 11.20 12.58 -1.67
N VAL A 402 10.78 11.70 -0.74
CA VAL A 402 11.26 10.31 -0.70
C VAL A 402 10.93 9.58 -2.01
N ALA A 403 9.73 9.77 -2.53
CA ALA A 403 9.38 9.19 -3.81
C ALA A 403 10.19 9.79 -4.95
N ASP A 404 10.36 11.12 -4.96
CA ASP A 404 11.04 11.84 -6.03
C ASP A 404 12.51 11.44 -6.18
N TYR A 405 13.30 11.58 -5.10
CA TYR A 405 14.72 11.25 -5.19
C TYR A 405 14.98 9.73 -5.27
N THR A 406 14.11 8.87 -4.73
CA THR A 406 14.31 7.42 -4.85
C THR A 406 14.03 6.95 -6.27
N LEU A 407 12.92 7.38 -6.88
CA LEU A 407 12.60 7.05 -8.27
C LEU A 407 13.67 7.61 -9.23
N TYR A 408 14.11 8.85 -9.03
CA TYR A 408 15.21 9.42 -9.80
C TYR A 408 16.51 8.62 -9.64
N ALA A 409 16.90 8.34 -8.39
CA ALA A 409 18.17 7.69 -8.11
C ALA A 409 18.33 6.33 -8.77
N HIS A 410 17.27 5.55 -8.83
CA HIS A 410 17.31 4.17 -9.32
C HIS A 410 16.80 3.99 -10.75
N HIS A 411 15.99 4.93 -11.29
CA HIS A 411 15.31 4.73 -12.57
C HIS A 411 15.47 5.88 -13.58
N ALA A 412 16.36 6.85 -13.35
CA ALA A 412 16.57 7.93 -14.31
C ALA A 412 17.25 7.46 -15.62
N ASP A 413 18.10 6.43 -15.55
CA ASP A 413 18.93 5.94 -16.64
C ASP A 413 18.56 4.52 -17.11
N THR A 414 17.44 3.97 -16.60
CA THR A 414 17.00 2.62 -16.95
C THR A 414 16.36 2.58 -18.34
N SER A 415 16.23 1.38 -18.88
CA SER A 415 15.54 1.10 -20.15
C SER A 415 14.01 1.13 -20.03
N LEU A 416 13.49 1.39 -18.81
CA LEU A 416 12.06 1.62 -18.63
C LEU A 416 11.58 2.74 -19.55
N PRO A 417 10.36 2.64 -20.09
CA PRO A 417 9.71 3.72 -20.82
C PRO A 417 9.63 4.98 -19.95
N ALA A 418 9.44 4.80 -18.66
CA ALA A 418 9.34 5.84 -17.66
C ALA A 418 10.72 6.19 -17.10
N ARG A 419 11.39 7.17 -17.70
CA ARG A 419 12.56 7.79 -17.09
C ARG A 419 12.11 8.76 -16.02
N PHE A 420 12.29 8.39 -14.76
CA PHE A 420 11.91 9.24 -13.65
C PHE A 420 12.88 10.42 -13.50
N LYS A 421 12.40 11.61 -13.89
CA LYS A 421 13.13 12.86 -13.67
C LYS A 421 13.00 13.28 -12.21
N PHE A 422 14.00 13.97 -11.67
CA PHE A 422 13.87 14.68 -10.41
C PHE A 422 12.99 15.91 -10.63
N LEU A 423 11.87 16.00 -9.93
CA LEU A 423 10.89 17.08 -10.07
C LEU A 423 11.15 18.22 -9.08
N GLY A 424 11.53 17.88 -7.84
CA GLY A 424 11.60 18.82 -6.72
C GLY A 424 10.23 19.25 -6.19
N TYR A 425 10.07 19.30 -4.88
CA TYR A 425 8.78 19.61 -4.24
C TYR A 425 8.20 20.97 -4.63
N GLU A 426 9.06 21.99 -4.83
CA GLU A 426 8.63 23.34 -5.19
C GLU A 426 7.90 23.39 -6.55
N SER A 427 8.14 22.42 -7.45
CA SER A 427 7.47 22.35 -8.75
C SER A 427 5.96 22.11 -8.65
N ILE A 428 5.52 21.40 -7.62
CA ILE A 428 4.08 21.10 -7.41
C ILE A 428 3.43 21.96 -6.36
N ARG A 429 4.19 22.69 -5.53
CA ARG A 429 3.68 23.44 -4.38
C ARG A 429 2.54 24.39 -4.74
N ASN A 430 2.68 25.10 -5.84
CA ASN A 430 1.64 26.02 -6.31
C ASN A 430 0.39 25.28 -6.82
N GLN A 431 0.54 24.08 -7.37
CA GLN A 431 -0.59 23.28 -7.85
C GLN A 431 -1.43 22.73 -6.70
N ILE A 432 -0.80 22.32 -5.62
CA ILE A 432 -1.48 21.79 -4.44
C ILE A 432 -1.99 22.86 -3.46
N GLY A 433 -1.66 24.14 -3.68
CA GLY A 433 -2.14 25.26 -2.86
C GLY A 433 -1.53 25.37 -1.47
N PHE A 434 -0.23 25.01 -1.31
CA PHE A 434 0.54 25.05 -0.03
C PHE A 434 1.47 26.24 0.05
#